data_8c7c536f7d12d8facdbd7459e3f1a7b9
#
_entry.id   8c7c536f7d12d8facdbd7459e3f1a7b9
#
_cell.length_a   1.000
_cell.length_b   1.000
_cell.length_c   1.000
_cell.angle_alpha   90.00
_cell.angle_beta   90.00
_cell.angle_gamma   90.00
#
_symmetry.space_group_name_H-M   'P 1'
#
loop_
_entity.id
_entity.type
_entity.pdbx_description
1 polymer ?
#
loop_
_entity_poly.entity_id
_entity_poly.type
_entity_poly.pdbx_seq_one_letter_code
_entity_poly.pdbx_strand_id
1 'polypeptide(L)'
;MKTKLLTAILVTSALFASNVSFAELGKMDKAEAQAKTKFDHIGLAEMYEREAHEMNAKAEKQKELLKEYREHSEYYGRHGQDFESHHEALLREYEKAVERNKEMATVHRKIAEKN
;
A
#
# COMPACT_ATOMS: atom_id res chain seq x y z
N MET A 1 -19.06 -14.78 7.52
CA MET A 1 -18.25 -15.73 6.75
C MET A 1 -17.42 -15.09 5.64
N LYS A 2 -17.90 -14.07 4.97
CA LYS A 2 -17.14 -13.35 3.94
C LYS A 2 -16.01 -12.48 4.51
N THR A 3 -16.08 -12.11 5.78
CA THR A 3 -15.07 -11.31 6.49
C THR A 3 -13.77 -12.05 6.81
N LYS A 4 -13.80 -13.39 6.93
CA LYS A 4 -12.60 -14.19 7.25
C LYS A 4 -11.62 -14.35 6.09
N LEU A 5 -12.09 -14.24 4.85
CA LEU A 5 -11.25 -14.30 3.65
C LEU A 5 -10.52 -12.97 3.38
N LEU A 6 -11.12 -11.86 3.79
CA LEU A 6 -10.54 -10.52 3.64
C LEU A 6 -9.37 -10.26 4.59
N THR A 7 -9.43 -10.81 5.81
CA THR A 7 -8.36 -10.68 6.80
C THR A 7 -7.06 -11.38 6.38
N ALA A 8 -7.16 -12.50 5.68
CA ALA A 8 -5.97 -13.24 5.22
C ALA A 8 -5.18 -12.52 4.12
N ILE A 9 -5.88 -11.72 3.30
CA ILE A 9 -5.26 -10.96 2.21
C ILE A 9 -4.51 -9.73 2.76
N LEU A 10 -5.00 -9.15 3.84
CA LEU A 10 -4.38 -7.99 4.50
C LEU A 10 -3.01 -8.29 5.10
N VAL A 11 -2.88 -9.44 5.73
CA VAL A 11 -1.62 -9.84 6.39
C VAL A 11 -0.48 -10.01 5.39
N THR A 12 -0.78 -10.53 4.20
CA THR A 12 0.24 -10.73 3.17
C THR A 12 0.65 -9.46 2.44
N SER A 13 -0.23 -8.45 2.35
CA SER A 13 0.10 -7.19 1.67
C SER A 13 0.90 -6.23 2.54
N ALA A 14 0.77 -6.35 3.85
CA ALA A 14 1.40 -5.44 4.81
C ALA A 14 2.89 -5.74 5.05
N LEU A 15 3.30 -7.00 4.85
CA LEU A 15 4.69 -7.42 5.07
C LEU A 15 5.70 -6.85 4.07
N PHE A 16 5.22 -6.30 2.96
CA PHE A 16 6.07 -5.78 1.89
C PHE A 16 6.17 -4.25 1.84
N ALA A 17 5.32 -3.54 2.56
CA ALA A 17 5.42 -2.08 2.67
C ALA A 17 6.38 -1.74 3.80
N SER A 18 7.64 -1.60 3.47
CA SER A 18 8.73 -1.39 4.42
C SER A 18 8.63 -0.12 5.30
N ASN A 19 7.52 0.61 5.23
CA ASN A 19 7.30 1.82 6.02
C ASN A 19 5.88 1.97 6.60
N VAL A 20 5.07 0.92 6.55
CA VAL A 20 3.80 0.95 7.29
C VAL A 20 4.11 0.64 8.75
N SER A 21 3.81 1.55 9.65
CA SER A 21 4.02 1.30 11.07
C SER A 21 3.13 0.15 11.55
N PHE A 22 3.66 -0.70 12.43
CA PHE A 22 2.86 -1.77 13.05
C PHE A 22 1.59 -1.25 13.72
N ALA A 23 1.61 0.00 14.18
CA ALA A 23 0.46 0.64 14.78
C ALA A 23 -0.67 0.91 13.77
N GLU A 24 -0.33 1.31 12.54
CA GLU A 24 -1.33 1.52 11.47
C GLU A 24 -1.92 0.20 10.97
N LEU A 25 -1.08 -0.83 10.79
CA LEU A 25 -1.54 -2.18 10.47
C LEU A 25 -2.50 -2.72 11.52
N GLY A 26 -2.17 -2.55 12.81
CA GLY A 26 -3.04 -2.95 13.91
C GLY A 26 -4.37 -2.21 13.92
N LYS A 27 -4.39 -0.93 13.54
CA LYS A 27 -5.64 -0.15 13.41
C LYS A 27 -6.52 -0.66 12.27
N MET A 28 -5.93 -0.96 11.12
CA MET A 28 -6.68 -1.47 9.96
C MET A 28 -7.24 -2.87 10.24
N ASP A 29 -6.44 -3.77 10.76
CA ASP A 29 -6.88 -5.12 11.15
C ASP A 29 -8.02 -5.07 12.17
N LYS A 30 -7.88 -4.20 13.17
CA LYS A 30 -8.90 -4.03 14.20
C LYS A 30 -10.19 -3.45 13.64
N ALA A 31 -10.08 -2.46 12.77
CA ALA A 31 -11.23 -1.86 12.10
C ALA A 31 -11.95 -2.89 11.20
N GLU A 32 -11.20 -3.72 10.47
CA GLU A 32 -11.75 -4.82 9.67
C GLU A 32 -12.51 -5.83 10.53
N ALA A 33 -11.89 -6.28 11.62
CA ALA A 33 -12.49 -7.26 12.51
C ALA A 33 -13.77 -6.75 13.19
N GLN A 34 -13.88 -5.44 13.40
CA GLN A 34 -15.00 -4.79 14.06
C GLN A 34 -16.05 -4.23 13.10
N ALA A 35 -15.79 -4.24 11.79
CA ALA A 35 -16.68 -3.69 10.79
C ALA A 35 -17.98 -4.50 10.68
N LYS A 36 -19.11 -3.89 11.02
CA LYS A 36 -20.42 -4.51 11.02
C LYS A 36 -21.47 -3.69 10.28
N THR A 37 -21.30 -2.39 10.24
CA THR A 37 -22.27 -1.47 9.66
C THR A 37 -21.81 -0.91 8.33
N LYS A 38 -22.77 -0.33 7.59
CA LYS A 38 -22.48 0.44 6.37
C LYS A 38 -21.42 1.52 6.63
N PHE A 39 -21.53 2.24 7.73
CA PHE A 39 -20.60 3.31 8.09
C PHE A 39 -19.20 2.79 8.40
N ASP A 40 -19.11 1.61 9.03
CA ASP A 40 -17.82 0.97 9.28
C ASP A 40 -17.09 0.64 7.97
N HIS A 41 -17.81 0.12 6.99
CA HIS A 41 -17.24 -0.21 5.69
C HIS A 41 -16.87 1.03 4.88
N ILE A 42 -17.63 2.11 4.97
CA ILE A 42 -17.26 3.40 4.37
C ILE A 42 -15.97 3.93 5.00
N GLY A 43 -15.88 3.88 6.33
CA GLY A 43 -14.67 4.28 7.04
C GLY A 43 -13.43 3.48 6.64
N LEU A 44 -13.58 2.17 6.48
CA LEU A 44 -12.51 1.30 5.97
C LEU A 44 -12.12 1.67 4.54
N ALA A 45 -13.07 1.90 3.67
CA ALA A 45 -12.78 2.32 2.29
C ALA A 45 -11.96 3.61 2.27
N GLU A 46 -12.31 4.57 3.10
CA GLU A 46 -11.58 5.83 3.22
C GLU A 46 -10.15 5.62 3.76
N MET A 47 -9.97 4.71 4.71
CA MET A 47 -8.65 4.35 5.24
C MET A 47 -7.77 3.75 4.14
N TYR A 48 -8.30 2.82 3.35
CA TYR A 48 -7.59 2.21 2.24
C TYR A 48 -7.27 3.22 1.13
N GLU A 49 -8.16 4.15 0.85
CA GLU A 49 -7.91 5.22 -0.13
C GLU A 49 -6.77 6.13 0.32
N ARG A 50 -6.73 6.49 1.60
CA ARG A 50 -5.62 7.29 2.15
C ARG A 50 -4.30 6.54 2.06
N GLU A 51 -4.30 5.25 2.41
CA GLU A 51 -3.11 4.42 2.32
C GLU A 51 -2.62 4.28 0.87
N ALA A 52 -3.54 4.11 -0.07
CA ALA A 52 -3.21 4.09 -1.49
C ALA A 52 -2.56 5.41 -1.94
N HIS A 53 -3.07 6.53 -1.45
CA HIS A 53 -2.51 7.85 -1.75
C HIS A 53 -1.09 8.01 -1.19
N GLU A 54 -0.85 7.56 0.04
CA GLU A 54 0.48 7.59 0.66
C GLU A 54 1.47 6.68 -0.07
N MET A 55 1.04 5.49 -0.45
CA MET A 55 1.89 4.57 -1.22
C MET A 55 2.22 5.14 -2.60
N ASN A 56 1.27 5.82 -3.23
CA ASN A 56 1.50 6.49 -4.50
C ASN A 56 2.54 7.61 -4.38
N ALA A 57 2.49 8.40 -3.32
CA ALA A 57 3.50 9.43 -3.06
C ALA A 57 4.90 8.82 -2.90
N LYS A 58 5.00 7.69 -2.21
CA LYS A 58 6.26 6.95 -2.06
C LYS A 58 6.76 6.38 -3.39
N ALA A 59 5.84 5.87 -4.23
CA ALA A 59 6.18 5.41 -5.58
C ALA A 59 6.75 6.54 -6.45
N GLU A 60 6.11 7.70 -6.42
CA GLU A 60 6.59 8.88 -7.17
C GLU A 60 7.98 9.31 -6.71
N LYS A 61 8.26 9.27 -5.41
CA LYS A 61 9.60 9.56 -4.87
C LYS A 61 10.66 8.59 -5.40
N GLN A 62 10.33 7.30 -5.50
CA GLN A 62 11.25 6.31 -6.08
C GLN A 62 11.51 6.58 -7.55
N LYS A 63 10.49 7.00 -8.31
CA LYS A 63 10.64 7.39 -9.72
C LYS A 63 11.60 8.57 -9.88
N GLU A 64 11.49 9.57 -9.01
CA GLU A 64 12.39 10.72 -9.01
C GLU A 64 13.83 10.32 -8.72
N LEU A 65 14.06 9.47 -7.72
CA LEU A 65 15.39 8.95 -7.39
C LEU A 65 16.01 8.15 -8.54
N LEU A 66 15.21 7.31 -9.19
CA LEU A 66 15.66 6.54 -10.35
C LEU A 66 16.00 7.42 -11.55
N LYS A 67 15.19 8.46 -11.77
CA LYS A 67 15.45 9.44 -12.82
C LYS A 67 16.77 10.17 -12.58
N GLU A 68 16.99 10.65 -11.37
CA GLU A 68 18.22 11.32 -10.97
C GLU A 68 19.43 10.40 -11.14
N TYR A 69 19.33 9.15 -10.72
CA TYR A 69 20.38 8.14 -10.92
C TYR A 69 20.72 7.98 -12.42
N ARG A 70 19.72 7.83 -13.28
CA ARG A 70 19.93 7.62 -14.72
C ARG A 70 20.53 8.84 -15.40
N GLU A 71 20.22 10.04 -14.94
CA GLU A 71 20.77 11.29 -15.45
C GLU A 71 22.21 11.54 -14.97
N HIS A 72 22.56 11.03 -13.80
CA HIS A 72 23.82 11.28 -13.12
C HIS A 72 24.50 9.99 -12.60
N SER A 73 24.45 8.93 -13.38
CA SER A 73 24.97 7.61 -12.98
C SER A 73 26.46 7.64 -12.63
N GLU A 74 27.22 8.57 -13.21
CA GLU A 74 28.63 8.77 -12.93
C GLU A 74 28.94 9.14 -11.48
N TYR A 75 28.00 9.68 -10.74
CA TYR A 75 28.17 10.04 -9.32
C TYR A 75 28.04 8.85 -8.38
N TYR A 76 27.50 7.73 -8.84
CA TYR A 76 27.18 6.59 -7.99
C TYR A 76 28.24 5.48 -7.98
N GLY A 77 29.20 5.52 -8.92
CA GLY A 77 30.31 4.57 -8.99
C GLY A 77 29.87 3.12 -9.08
N ARG A 78 30.61 2.23 -8.38
CA ARG A 78 30.39 0.78 -8.41
C ARG A 78 29.07 0.34 -7.81
N HIS A 79 28.51 1.12 -6.92
CA HIS A 79 27.26 0.79 -6.21
C HIS A 79 26.00 1.25 -6.94
N GLY A 80 26.15 1.84 -8.13
CA GLY A 80 25.04 2.36 -8.90
C GLY A 80 24.01 1.30 -9.29
N GLN A 81 24.45 0.11 -9.70
CA GLN A 81 23.54 -0.98 -10.06
C GLN A 81 22.75 -1.49 -8.86
N ASP A 82 23.37 -1.58 -7.70
CA ASP A 82 22.68 -1.98 -6.47
C ASP A 82 21.66 -0.92 -6.05
N PHE A 83 22.01 0.35 -6.20
CA PHE A 83 21.09 1.46 -5.97
C PHE A 83 19.87 1.37 -6.89
N GLU A 84 20.08 1.21 -8.18
CA GLU A 84 19.00 1.10 -9.16
C GLU A 84 18.10 -0.09 -8.88
N SER A 85 18.66 -1.28 -8.69
CA SER A 85 17.91 -2.50 -8.39
C SER A 85 17.08 -2.37 -7.12
N HIS A 86 17.64 -1.79 -6.07
CA HIS A 86 16.97 -1.58 -4.81
C HIS A 86 15.76 -0.64 -4.96
N HIS A 87 15.95 0.50 -5.61
CA HIS A 87 14.89 1.49 -5.80
C HIS A 87 13.82 1.04 -6.81
N GLU A 88 14.18 0.27 -7.83
CA GLU A 88 13.21 -0.38 -8.71
C GLU A 88 12.35 -1.40 -7.97
N ALA A 89 12.94 -2.18 -7.07
CA ALA A 89 12.20 -3.13 -6.24
C ALA A 89 11.22 -2.41 -5.31
N LEU A 90 11.65 -1.34 -4.66
CA LEU A 90 10.79 -0.50 -3.82
C LEU A 90 9.65 0.10 -4.64
N LEU A 91 9.93 0.63 -5.82
CA LEU A 91 8.91 1.18 -6.71
C LEU A 91 7.83 0.15 -7.02
N ARG A 92 8.22 -1.05 -7.42
CA ARG A 92 7.27 -2.15 -7.69
C ARG A 92 6.40 -2.48 -6.49
N GLU A 93 6.99 -2.54 -5.30
CA GLU A 93 6.25 -2.84 -4.06
C GLU A 93 5.25 -1.73 -3.72
N TYR A 94 5.64 -0.47 -3.86
CA TYR A 94 4.72 0.65 -3.63
C TYR A 94 3.58 0.67 -4.65
N GLU A 95 3.85 0.41 -5.92
CA GLU A 95 2.81 0.34 -6.96
C GLU A 95 1.82 -0.81 -6.68
N LYS A 96 2.30 -1.97 -6.26
CA LYS A 96 1.44 -3.09 -5.84
C LYS A 96 0.59 -2.70 -4.62
N ALA A 97 1.17 -2.01 -3.66
CA ALA A 97 0.44 -1.56 -2.48
C ALA A 97 -0.67 -0.57 -2.85
N VAL A 98 -0.42 0.34 -3.79
CA VAL A 98 -1.44 1.24 -4.32
C VAL A 98 -2.64 0.46 -4.88
N GLU A 99 -2.37 -0.51 -5.75
CA GLU A 99 -3.43 -1.30 -6.38
C GLU A 99 -4.24 -2.11 -5.36
N ARG A 100 -3.56 -2.77 -4.42
CA ARG A 100 -4.23 -3.54 -3.36
C ARG A 100 -5.13 -2.68 -2.48
N ASN A 101 -4.63 -1.52 -2.08
CA ASN A 101 -5.43 -0.60 -1.25
C ASN A 101 -6.64 -0.05 -2.02
N LYS A 102 -6.50 0.24 -3.30
CA LYS A 102 -7.64 0.63 -4.16
C LYS A 102 -8.67 -0.49 -4.28
N GLU A 103 -8.23 -1.73 -4.47
CA GLU A 103 -9.11 -2.90 -4.52
C GLU A 103 -9.87 -3.08 -3.21
N MET A 104 -9.20 -2.98 -2.08
CA MET A 104 -9.81 -3.09 -0.76
C MET A 104 -10.82 -1.97 -0.50
N ALA A 105 -10.51 -0.75 -0.91
CA ALA A 105 -11.45 0.37 -0.83
C ALA A 105 -12.72 0.07 -1.65
N THR A 106 -12.56 -0.44 -2.86
CA THR A 106 -13.68 -0.82 -3.73
C THR A 106 -14.53 -1.92 -3.10
N VAL A 107 -13.90 -2.95 -2.53
CA VAL A 107 -14.60 -4.04 -1.84
C VAL A 107 -15.48 -3.51 -0.71
N HIS A 108 -14.92 -2.65 0.16
CA HIS A 108 -15.68 -2.11 1.29
C HIS A 108 -16.79 -1.16 0.86
N ARG A 109 -16.62 -0.39 -0.20
CA ARG A 109 -17.70 0.43 -0.76
C ARG A 109 -18.84 -0.42 -1.30
N LYS A 110 -18.53 -1.52 -1.99
CA LYS A 110 -19.55 -2.48 -2.47
C LYS A 110 -20.30 -3.15 -1.33
N ILE A 111 -19.61 -3.51 -0.25
CA ILE A 111 -20.26 -4.06 0.94
C ILE A 111 -21.20 -3.01 1.56
N ALA A 112 -20.76 -1.78 1.65
CA ALA A 112 -21.58 -0.68 2.18
C ALA A 112 -22.84 -0.43 1.35
N GLU A 113 -22.78 -0.56 0.03
CA GLU A 113 -23.93 -0.41 -0.87
C GLU A 113 -25.01 -1.49 -0.65
N LYS A 114 -24.58 -2.69 -0.24
CA LYS A 114 -25.51 -3.81 0.00
C LYS A 114 -26.18 -3.77 1.36
N ASN A 115 -25.64 -3.01 2.28
CA ASN A 115 -26.18 -2.85 3.63
C ASN A 115 -27.06 -1.60 3.70
#